data_48aed22c2a8868a95094e7555d3b8cf4
#
_entry.id   48aed22c2a8868a95094e7555d3b8cf4
#
_cell.length_a   1.000
_cell.length_b   1.000
_cell.length_c   1.000
_cell.angle_alpha   90.00
_cell.angle_beta   90.00
_cell.angle_gamma   90.00
#
_symmetry.space_group_name_H-M   'P 1'
#
loop_
_entity.id
_entity.type
_entity.pdbx_description
1 polymer ?
#
loop_
_entity_poly.entity_id
_entity_poly.type
_entity_poly.pdbx_seq_one_letter_code
_entity_poly.pdbx_strand_id
1 'polypeptide(L)'
;MDMQWLDCHHSELTVQQLYTVLALRNQVFIVEQACPYQDIDGQDLTADNRHLLGFLDGKLLAYARLLTPALASSPVTIGRVIVSEEARGLKLGYRLMEQALNSCEQHWPQRAVYLSAQAHLEGFYGRLGFRAVTDVYLEDNIPHVGMQKN
;
A
#
# COMPACT_ATOMS: atom_id res chain seq x y z
N MET A 1 4.15 -18.42 11.03
CA MET A 1 4.41 -17.02 11.41
C MET A 1 3.08 -16.33 11.64
N ASP A 2 2.87 -15.88 12.87
CA ASP A 2 1.57 -15.35 13.28
C ASP A 2 1.53 -13.85 13.15
N MET A 3 1.21 -13.40 11.94
CA MET A 3 0.99 -11.97 11.70
C MET A 3 -0.33 -11.52 12.28
N GLN A 4 -0.33 -10.34 12.88
CA GLN A 4 -1.54 -9.67 13.31
C GLN A 4 -1.82 -8.52 12.36
N TRP A 5 -2.99 -8.55 11.75
CA TRP A 5 -3.38 -7.55 10.77
C TRP A 5 -4.40 -6.58 11.36
N LEU A 6 -4.14 -5.29 11.15
CA LEU A 6 -5.06 -4.23 11.55
C LEU A 6 -5.47 -3.48 10.29
N ASP A 7 -6.77 -3.50 9.98
CA ASP A 7 -7.35 -2.76 8.87
C ASP A 7 -8.26 -1.70 9.48
N CYS A 8 -7.87 -0.43 9.40
CA CYS A 8 -8.62 0.62 10.08
C CYS A 8 -8.83 1.86 9.22
N HIS A 9 -9.99 2.46 9.39
CA HIS A 9 -10.26 3.81 8.90
C HIS A 9 -9.28 4.76 9.58
N HIS A 10 -8.87 5.83 8.88
CA HIS A 10 -7.86 6.74 9.43
C HIS A 10 -8.26 7.30 10.81
N SER A 11 -9.56 7.46 11.08
CA SER A 11 -10.03 7.99 12.37
C SER A 11 -9.82 7.02 13.53
N GLU A 12 -9.53 5.75 13.23
CA GLU A 12 -9.31 4.72 14.25
C GLU A 12 -7.83 4.53 14.61
N LEU A 13 -6.92 5.17 13.88
CA LEU A 13 -5.49 5.10 14.19
C LEU A 13 -5.19 5.84 15.49
N THR A 14 -4.44 5.19 16.38
CA THR A 14 -3.89 5.89 17.53
C THR A 14 -2.72 6.76 17.08
N VAL A 15 -2.35 7.74 17.91
CA VAL A 15 -1.19 8.59 17.64
C VAL A 15 0.07 7.74 17.48
N GLN A 16 0.23 6.71 18.34
CA GLN A 16 1.38 5.82 18.30
C GLN A 16 1.41 5.00 17.01
N GLN A 17 0.26 4.49 16.57
CA GLN A 17 0.17 3.74 15.32
C GLN A 17 0.52 4.62 14.14
N LEU A 18 -0.01 5.83 14.08
CA LEU A 18 0.29 6.78 13.02
C LEU A 18 1.77 7.10 12.97
N TYR A 19 2.36 7.38 14.13
CA TYR A 19 3.79 7.69 14.22
C TYR A 19 4.63 6.51 13.71
N THR A 20 4.29 5.30 14.12
CA THR A 20 5.00 4.08 13.70
C THR A 20 4.88 3.86 12.19
N VAL A 21 3.69 4.09 11.61
CA VAL A 21 3.46 3.99 10.17
C VAL A 21 4.35 5.00 9.42
N LEU A 22 4.33 6.26 9.85
CA LEU A 22 5.11 7.29 9.17
C LEU A 22 6.61 7.04 9.29
N ALA A 23 7.06 6.52 10.42
CA ALA A 23 8.48 6.15 10.61
C ALA A 23 8.89 5.03 9.66
N LEU A 24 8.06 4.00 9.50
CA LEU A 24 8.33 2.90 8.57
C LEU A 24 8.36 3.40 7.12
N ARG A 25 7.41 4.24 6.73
CA ARG A 25 7.36 4.82 5.39
C ARG A 25 8.61 5.64 5.11
N ASN A 26 9.04 6.45 6.07
CA ASN A 26 10.25 7.25 5.93
C ASN A 26 11.48 6.35 5.77
N GLN A 27 11.59 5.31 6.59
CA GLN A 27 12.73 4.39 6.54
C GLN A 27 12.84 3.69 5.19
N VAL A 28 11.72 3.23 4.63
CA VAL A 28 11.73 2.44 3.38
C VAL A 28 11.81 3.35 2.16
N PHE A 29 10.94 4.33 2.06
CA PHE A 29 10.83 5.12 0.83
C PHE A 29 11.86 6.22 0.71
N ILE A 30 12.23 6.85 1.81
CA ILE A 30 13.16 7.99 1.79
C ILE A 30 14.59 7.54 2.05
N VAL A 31 14.80 6.82 3.15
CA VAL A 31 16.16 6.45 3.57
C VAL A 31 16.69 5.27 2.75
N GLU A 32 15.99 4.14 2.75
CA GLU A 32 16.45 2.93 2.07
C GLU A 32 16.55 3.11 0.55
N GLN A 33 15.53 3.73 -0.06
CA GLN A 33 15.52 3.96 -1.51
C GLN A 33 16.31 5.20 -1.92
N ALA A 34 16.83 5.95 -0.96
CA ALA A 34 17.59 7.18 -1.20
C ALA A 34 16.84 8.14 -2.15
N CYS A 35 15.54 8.30 -1.93
CA CYS A 35 14.66 9.04 -2.82
C CYS A 35 13.95 10.17 -2.06
N PRO A 36 14.43 11.42 -2.14
CA PRO A 36 13.78 12.52 -1.46
C PRO A 36 12.50 12.93 -2.20
N TYR A 37 11.35 12.77 -1.52
CA TYR A 37 10.06 13.26 -2.01
C TYR A 37 9.14 13.51 -0.82
N GLN A 38 7.98 14.11 -1.09
CA GLN A 38 7.02 14.44 -0.03
C GLN A 38 6.15 13.22 0.27
N ASP A 39 6.61 12.34 1.14
CA ASP A 39 5.87 11.12 1.49
C ASP A 39 4.58 11.44 2.25
N ILE A 40 4.63 12.38 3.18
CA ILE A 40 3.42 12.85 3.89
C ILE A 40 2.72 13.84 2.97
N ASP A 41 1.69 13.38 2.28
CA ASP A 41 1.09 14.08 1.13
C ASP A 41 -0.30 14.66 1.42
N GLY A 42 -0.71 14.66 2.67
CA GLY A 42 -2.01 15.21 3.08
C GLY A 42 -3.18 14.24 2.92
N GLN A 43 -2.94 13.02 2.47
CA GLN A 43 -4.03 12.07 2.22
C GLN A 43 -4.19 11.01 3.30
N ASP A 44 -3.37 11.04 4.33
CA ASP A 44 -3.39 9.98 5.34
C ASP A 44 -4.62 10.07 6.26
N LEU A 45 -5.16 11.24 6.46
CA LEU A 45 -6.23 11.48 7.45
C LEU A 45 -7.47 12.13 6.81
N THR A 46 -7.75 11.83 5.54
CA THR A 46 -8.85 12.46 4.80
C THR A 46 -9.81 11.41 4.23
N ALA A 47 -11.01 11.87 3.85
CA ALA A 47 -12.06 11.04 3.25
C ALA A 47 -12.29 9.77 4.07
N ASP A 48 -12.47 8.64 3.39
CA ASP A 48 -12.60 7.33 4.05
C ASP A 48 -11.34 6.49 3.86
N ASN A 49 -10.19 7.16 3.74
CA ASN A 49 -8.92 6.49 3.53
C ASN A 49 -8.59 5.57 4.69
N ARG A 50 -8.00 4.42 4.37
CA ARG A 50 -7.76 3.35 5.31
C ARG A 50 -6.29 2.99 5.35
N HIS A 51 -5.88 2.43 6.47
CA HIS A 51 -4.51 1.97 6.70
C HIS A 51 -4.54 0.50 7.06
N LEU A 52 -3.67 -0.27 6.42
CA LEU A 52 -3.52 -1.70 6.69
C LEU A 52 -2.14 -1.91 7.29
N LEU A 53 -2.11 -2.41 8.52
CA LEU A 53 -0.87 -2.61 9.27
C LEU A 53 -0.70 -4.10 9.58
N GLY A 54 0.49 -4.62 9.32
CA GLY A 54 0.83 -5.99 9.66
C GLY A 54 1.92 -6.04 10.71
N PHE A 55 1.61 -6.63 11.85
CA PHE A 55 2.53 -6.73 12.99
C PHE A 55 2.96 -8.18 13.20
N LEU A 56 4.22 -8.36 13.58
CA LEU A 56 4.74 -9.62 14.10
C LEU A 56 5.43 -9.32 15.42
N ASP A 57 4.98 -9.98 16.47
CA ASP A 57 5.50 -9.79 17.84
C ASP A 57 5.53 -8.30 18.23
N GLY A 58 4.47 -7.59 17.89
CA GLY A 58 4.32 -6.17 18.22
C GLY A 58 5.09 -5.21 17.31
N LYS A 59 5.83 -5.71 16.33
CA LYS A 59 6.62 -4.87 15.43
C LYS A 59 5.94 -4.74 14.07
N LEU A 60 5.81 -3.51 13.58
CA LEU A 60 5.21 -3.24 12.27
C LEU A 60 6.18 -3.66 11.16
N LEU A 61 5.80 -4.67 10.37
CA LEU A 61 6.63 -5.21 9.29
C LEU A 61 6.00 -5.05 7.92
N ALA A 62 4.71 -4.76 7.83
CA ALA A 62 4.02 -4.62 6.55
C ALA A 62 2.99 -3.51 6.64
N TYR A 63 2.80 -2.81 5.52
CA TYR A 63 1.87 -1.67 5.50
C TYR A 63 1.36 -1.42 4.09
N ALA A 64 0.11 -0.98 3.98
CA ALA A 64 -0.45 -0.45 2.75
C ALA A 64 -1.48 0.62 3.07
N ARG A 65 -1.60 1.60 2.17
CA ARG A 65 -2.59 2.66 2.27
C ARG A 65 -3.65 2.46 1.20
N LEU A 66 -4.92 2.58 1.59
CA LEU A 66 -6.05 2.46 0.67
C LEU A 66 -6.74 3.82 0.56
N LEU A 67 -6.73 4.39 -0.64
CA LEU A 67 -7.33 5.69 -0.90
C LEU A 67 -8.72 5.54 -1.48
N THR A 68 -9.68 6.25 -0.87
CA THR A 68 -11.05 6.33 -1.34
C THR A 68 -11.11 6.75 -2.81
N PRO A 69 -11.99 6.15 -3.63
CA PRO A 69 -12.16 6.60 -5.01
C PRO A 69 -12.47 8.11 -5.07
N ALA A 70 -11.75 8.81 -5.96
CA ALA A 70 -11.93 10.26 -6.11
C ALA A 70 -13.29 10.61 -6.71
N LEU A 71 -13.82 9.75 -7.59
CA LEU A 71 -15.10 9.93 -8.26
C LEU A 71 -15.90 8.64 -8.16
N ALA A 72 -17.20 8.71 -8.46
CA ALA A 72 -18.10 7.55 -8.38
C ALA A 72 -17.65 6.38 -9.27
N SER A 73 -16.96 6.66 -10.38
CA SER A 73 -16.49 5.63 -11.31
C SER A 73 -14.99 5.32 -11.17
N SER A 74 -14.30 6.00 -10.26
CA SER A 74 -12.84 5.81 -10.09
C SER A 74 -12.55 4.55 -9.30
N PRO A 75 -11.36 3.94 -9.52
CA PRO A 75 -10.94 2.80 -8.71
C PRO A 75 -10.51 3.23 -7.31
N VAL A 76 -10.48 2.26 -6.40
CA VAL A 76 -9.77 2.39 -5.14
C VAL A 76 -8.27 2.34 -5.46
N THR A 77 -7.47 3.17 -4.81
CA THR A 77 -6.03 3.14 -5.03
C THR A 77 -5.31 2.54 -3.83
N ILE A 78 -4.49 1.52 -4.09
CA ILE A 78 -3.58 0.97 -3.08
C ILE A 78 -2.21 1.62 -3.31
N GLY A 79 -1.64 2.18 -2.26
CA GLY A 79 -0.33 2.80 -2.34
C GLY A 79 0.48 2.61 -1.06
N ARG A 80 1.71 3.11 -1.08
CA ARG A 80 2.62 3.02 0.07
C ARG A 80 2.77 1.59 0.56
N VAL A 81 2.83 0.62 -0.38
CA VAL A 81 2.96 -0.81 -0.06
C VAL A 81 4.38 -1.08 0.44
N ILE A 82 4.48 -1.61 1.65
CA ILE A 82 5.76 -1.88 2.30
C ILE A 82 5.79 -3.27 2.88
N VAL A 83 6.89 -3.97 2.63
CA VAL A 83 7.35 -5.08 3.47
C VAL A 83 8.72 -4.67 3.99
N SER A 84 8.87 -4.63 5.31
CA SER A 84 10.12 -4.24 5.97
C SER A 84 11.27 -5.14 5.50
N GLU A 85 12.48 -4.57 5.39
CA GLU A 85 13.66 -5.30 4.95
C GLU A 85 13.86 -6.60 5.71
N GLU A 86 13.69 -6.58 7.03
CA GLU A 86 13.88 -7.77 7.86
C GLU A 86 12.85 -8.88 7.61
N ALA A 87 11.72 -8.55 6.96
CA ALA A 87 10.64 -9.51 6.69
C ALA A 87 10.59 -9.93 5.22
N ARG A 88 11.45 -9.42 4.37
CA ARG A 88 11.45 -9.78 2.95
C ARG A 88 11.91 -11.22 2.80
N GLY A 89 11.33 -11.91 1.81
CA GLY A 89 11.60 -13.33 1.59
C GLY A 89 10.67 -14.27 2.34
N LEU A 90 9.78 -13.75 3.18
CA LEU A 90 8.81 -14.54 3.93
C LEU A 90 7.45 -14.62 3.23
N LYS A 91 7.38 -14.26 1.95
CA LYS A 91 6.15 -14.18 1.15
C LYS A 91 5.10 -13.25 1.78
N LEU A 92 5.55 -12.32 2.59
CA LEU A 92 4.69 -11.40 3.31
C LEU A 92 3.99 -10.42 2.36
N GLY A 93 4.62 -10.13 1.22
CA GLY A 93 4.02 -9.27 0.21
C GLY A 93 2.70 -9.82 -0.32
N TYR A 94 2.62 -11.13 -0.57
CA TYR A 94 1.36 -11.75 -0.99
C TYR A 94 0.29 -11.64 0.08
N ARG A 95 0.66 -11.91 1.33
CA ARG A 95 -0.28 -11.84 2.45
C ARG A 95 -0.79 -10.42 2.66
N LEU A 96 0.11 -9.44 2.54
CA LEU A 96 -0.26 -8.03 2.63
C LEU A 96 -1.27 -7.67 1.54
N MET A 97 -1.00 -8.06 0.30
CA MET A 97 -1.89 -7.72 -0.81
C MET A 97 -3.22 -8.46 -0.71
N GLU A 98 -3.24 -9.70 -0.22
CA GLU A 98 -4.51 -10.40 0.03
C GLU A 98 -5.36 -9.63 1.05
N GLN A 99 -4.74 -9.15 2.13
CA GLN A 99 -5.44 -8.34 3.12
C GLN A 99 -5.94 -7.03 2.51
N ALA A 100 -5.12 -6.37 1.70
CA ALA A 100 -5.50 -5.13 1.05
C ALA A 100 -6.67 -5.31 0.09
N LEU A 101 -6.64 -6.37 -0.72
CA LEU A 101 -7.73 -6.66 -1.65
C LEU A 101 -9.02 -7.04 -0.93
N ASN A 102 -8.92 -7.78 0.18
CA ASN A 102 -10.09 -8.09 1.01
C ASN A 102 -10.70 -6.82 1.59
N SER A 103 -9.88 -5.89 2.03
CA SER A 103 -10.34 -4.60 2.55
C SER A 103 -11.05 -3.79 1.47
N CYS A 104 -10.49 -3.77 0.25
CA CYS A 104 -11.12 -3.08 -0.88
C CYS A 104 -12.50 -3.66 -1.18
N GLU A 105 -12.61 -4.99 -1.21
CA GLU A 105 -13.89 -5.65 -1.47
C GLU A 105 -14.90 -5.38 -0.36
N GLN A 106 -14.46 -5.35 0.87
CA GLN A 106 -15.33 -5.13 2.02
C GLN A 106 -15.85 -3.69 2.08
N HIS A 107 -15.01 -2.71 1.81
CA HIS A 107 -15.35 -1.30 2.01
C HIS A 107 -15.78 -0.58 0.73
N TRP A 108 -15.35 -1.06 -0.43
CA TRP A 108 -15.74 -0.50 -1.73
C TRP A 108 -16.07 -1.65 -2.69
N PRO A 109 -17.14 -2.41 -2.43
CA PRO A 109 -17.46 -3.60 -3.23
C PRO A 109 -17.69 -3.24 -4.70
N GLN A 110 -17.27 -4.16 -5.58
CA GLN A 110 -17.45 -4.05 -7.03
C GLN A 110 -16.69 -2.88 -7.66
N ARG A 111 -15.69 -2.35 -6.96
CA ARG A 111 -14.81 -1.32 -7.50
C ARG A 111 -13.53 -1.93 -8.03
N ALA A 112 -13.07 -1.41 -9.15
CA ALA A 112 -11.72 -1.71 -9.63
C ALA A 112 -10.69 -1.20 -8.62
N VAL A 113 -9.52 -1.82 -8.62
CA VAL A 113 -8.41 -1.44 -7.73
C VAL A 113 -7.23 -1.05 -8.60
N TYR A 114 -6.66 0.12 -8.33
CA TYR A 114 -5.53 0.67 -9.07
C TYR A 114 -4.32 0.82 -8.16
N LEU A 115 -3.13 0.60 -8.72
CA LEU A 115 -1.89 0.95 -8.05
C LEU A 115 -0.83 1.36 -9.07
N SER A 116 0.16 2.12 -8.61
CA SER A 116 1.34 2.47 -9.38
C SER A 116 2.47 1.57 -8.89
N ALA A 117 2.82 0.57 -9.70
CA ALA A 117 3.82 -0.43 -9.33
C ALA A 117 5.20 -0.03 -9.82
N GLN A 118 6.24 -0.25 -9.01
CA GLN A 118 7.59 -0.19 -9.55
C GLN A 118 7.69 -1.23 -10.66
N ALA A 119 8.27 -0.85 -11.80
CA ALA A 119 8.20 -1.64 -13.02
C ALA A 119 8.73 -3.07 -12.85
N HIS A 120 9.77 -3.26 -12.02
CA HIS A 120 10.32 -4.59 -11.77
C HIS A 120 9.39 -5.51 -10.98
N LEU A 121 8.31 -4.98 -10.41
CA LEU A 121 7.31 -5.75 -9.65
C LEU A 121 6.06 -6.06 -10.46
N GLU A 122 6.05 -5.73 -11.75
CA GLU A 122 4.88 -5.98 -12.61
C GLU A 122 4.44 -7.45 -12.57
N GLY A 123 5.39 -8.38 -12.62
CA GLY A 123 5.09 -9.81 -12.54
C GLY A 123 4.45 -10.22 -11.22
N PHE A 124 4.91 -9.64 -10.12
CA PHE A 124 4.35 -9.90 -8.80
C PHE A 124 2.86 -9.50 -8.76
N TYR A 125 2.56 -8.29 -9.18
CA TYR A 125 1.17 -7.82 -9.17
C TYR A 125 0.33 -8.52 -10.24
N GLY A 126 0.95 -8.92 -11.35
CA GLY A 126 0.26 -9.70 -12.38
C GLY A 126 -0.28 -11.02 -11.84
N ARG A 127 0.48 -11.68 -10.97
CA ARG A 127 0.03 -12.93 -10.34
C ARG A 127 -1.12 -12.72 -9.36
N LEU A 128 -1.37 -11.50 -8.95
CA LEU A 128 -2.50 -11.14 -8.08
C LEU A 128 -3.73 -10.69 -8.88
N GLY A 129 -3.65 -10.72 -10.20
CA GLY A 129 -4.77 -10.36 -11.07
C GLY A 129 -4.74 -8.94 -11.59
N PHE A 130 -3.67 -8.20 -11.33
CA PHE A 130 -3.50 -6.85 -11.89
C PHE A 130 -2.94 -6.94 -13.31
N ARG A 131 -3.30 -5.97 -14.14
CA ARG A 131 -2.74 -5.84 -15.49
C ARG A 131 -2.28 -4.40 -15.70
N ALA A 132 -1.24 -4.24 -16.52
CA ALA A 132 -0.75 -2.91 -16.85
C ALA A 132 -1.80 -2.13 -17.65
N VAL A 133 -2.05 -0.89 -17.26
CA VAL A 133 -2.99 0.01 -17.93
C VAL A 133 -2.31 1.28 -18.42
N THR A 134 -1.01 1.42 -18.19
CA THR A 134 -0.18 2.52 -18.71
C THR A 134 1.11 1.96 -19.29
N ASP A 135 1.82 2.79 -20.04
CA ASP A 135 3.22 2.53 -20.35
C ASP A 135 4.08 2.80 -19.11
N VAL A 136 5.33 2.37 -19.15
CA VAL A 136 6.28 2.68 -18.08
C VAL A 136 6.52 4.19 -18.04
N TYR A 137 6.52 4.77 -16.85
CA TYR A 137 6.80 6.18 -16.61
C TYR A 137 7.70 6.32 -15.38
N LEU A 138 8.30 7.49 -15.22
CA LEU A 138 9.13 7.77 -14.06
C LEU A 138 8.30 8.44 -12.97
N GLU A 139 8.37 7.88 -11.77
CA GLU A 139 7.79 8.47 -10.57
C GLU A 139 8.91 8.59 -9.55
N ASP A 140 9.21 9.81 -9.14
CA ASP A 140 10.37 10.10 -8.28
C ASP A 140 11.65 9.44 -8.82
N ASN A 141 11.82 9.52 -10.15
CA ASN A 141 12.99 9.01 -10.86
C ASN A 141 13.12 7.48 -10.86
N ILE A 142 12.09 6.76 -10.48
CA ILE A 142 12.05 5.30 -10.48
C ILE A 142 11.02 4.83 -11.51
N PRO A 143 11.36 3.86 -12.39
CA PRO A 143 10.39 3.35 -13.37
C PRO A 143 9.18 2.70 -12.69
N HIS A 144 8.00 3.13 -13.10
CA HIS A 144 6.72 2.64 -12.58
C HIS A 144 5.79 2.28 -13.74
N VAL A 145 4.78 1.48 -13.45
CA VAL A 145 3.69 1.17 -14.38
C VAL A 145 2.37 1.17 -13.61
N GLY A 146 1.36 1.84 -14.17
CA GLY A 146 0.03 1.81 -13.59
C GLY A 146 -0.63 0.46 -13.85
N MET A 147 -1.20 -0.15 -12.82
CA MET A 147 -1.82 -1.46 -12.93
C MET A 147 -3.22 -1.44 -12.30
N GLN A 148 -4.11 -2.24 -12.86
CA GLN A 148 -5.49 -2.27 -12.40
C GLN A 148 -6.02 -3.70 -12.38
N LYS A 149 -6.82 -3.96 -11.36
CA LYS A 149 -7.55 -5.22 -11.20
C LYS A 149 -9.04 -4.90 -11.15
N ASN A 150 -9.82 -5.54 -12.00
CA ASN A 150 -11.26 -5.37 -12.02
C ASN A 150 -11.97 -6.43 -11.17
#